data_40b49130d0f6c42fb7030d59a4868f1f
#
_entry.id   40b49130d0f6c42fb7030d59a4868f1f
#
_cell.length_a   1.000
_cell.length_b   1.000
_cell.length_c   1.000
_cell.angle_alpha   90.00
_cell.angle_beta   90.00
_cell.angle_gamma   90.00
#
_symmetry.space_group_name_H-M   'P 1'
#
loop_
_entity.id
_entity.type
_entity.pdbx_description
1 polymer ?
#
loop_
_entity_poly.entity_id
_entity_poly.type
_entity_poly.pdbx_seq_one_letter_code
_entity_poly.pdbx_strand_id
1 'polypeptide(L)'
;MGVPEKLAARMSMAEQHEYLRARFSRRTMIRGGAVTLGAVAGGAFVPGATAQAAVPAQRTVTSAATVDGSLVAPFGRHLAWGNDPRTEVTVSWQVPVAVKKPFIRIGAHPWDLSRRIEAEVRTLYTPAGVGASGDHTQYYLHAKLTHLRPGRTYYYGVGHQGFDPAQPHLAGTLGTFTTAPAHKAPFTFTAFGDEGVGYHGLANNALILGQNPAFHLHAGDIAYGDPAGAGKTTDAGFDSRTWDQFLYQTESVAKQVPWMPAYGNHDMEAWYSPNGYGGEEARWTLPDNGPDPKNLPGVYSFVYGNTAVISLDANDISFEIPANLGISGGTQTKWLERQLKKFRAAKDVDFVVVFFHHCAYCTSTAHASEGGVRQEWVPLFEKYTVDLVINGHNHQYERTDVIKAGKVTRKLPIGGTAYPETDGVVYVTAGAAGRSLYAFSAPDSYEGHEHETDSVASFVNTKDGKVDETVAWSRVRYLNYSFLRVDVTPAPKGRQTTLKVSGIAETGDRIDHFTVSRKAK
;
A
#
# COMPACT_ATOMS: atom_id res chain seq x y z
N MET A 1 1.20 -16.14 -15.21
CA MET A 1 1.20 -17.58 -14.84
C MET A 1 1.77 -17.68 -13.44
N GLY A 2 0.91 -17.83 -12.44
CA GLY A 2 1.30 -17.96 -11.03
C GLY A 2 1.65 -19.39 -10.61
N VAL A 3 1.91 -19.59 -9.34
CA VAL A 3 1.98 -20.90 -8.72
C VAL A 3 0.56 -21.48 -8.78
N PRO A 4 0.38 -22.74 -9.27
CA PRO A 4 -0.95 -23.36 -9.25
C PRO A 4 -1.51 -23.43 -7.82
N GLU A 5 -2.77 -23.06 -7.61
CA GLU A 5 -3.42 -22.90 -6.31
C GLU A 5 -3.19 -24.08 -5.33
N LYS A 6 -3.39 -25.32 -5.80
CA LYS A 6 -3.13 -26.53 -4.99
C LYS A 6 -1.67 -26.71 -4.60
N LEU A 7 -0.74 -26.09 -5.32
CA LEU A 7 0.69 -26.10 -5.02
C LEU A 7 1.03 -24.95 -4.09
N ALA A 8 0.49 -23.76 -4.34
CA ALA A 8 0.66 -22.58 -3.50
C ALA A 8 0.18 -22.81 -2.06
N ALA A 9 -0.95 -23.49 -1.88
CA ALA A 9 -1.49 -23.85 -0.56
C ALA A 9 -0.60 -24.79 0.29
N ARG A 10 0.44 -25.39 -0.31
CA ARG A 10 1.39 -26.29 0.36
C ARG A 10 2.79 -25.73 0.45
N MET A 11 3.01 -24.53 -0.07
CA MET A 11 4.32 -23.90 -0.16
C MET A 11 4.36 -22.70 0.77
N SER A 12 5.44 -22.57 1.52
CA SER A 12 5.76 -21.31 2.19
C SER A 12 5.95 -20.19 1.16
N MET A 13 5.87 -18.96 1.59
CA MET A 13 6.07 -17.79 0.72
C MET A 13 7.43 -17.81 0.01
N ALA A 14 8.48 -18.22 0.72
CA ALA A 14 9.81 -18.38 0.14
C ALA A 14 9.82 -19.40 -1.01
N GLU A 15 9.14 -20.53 -0.83
CA GLU A 15 9.04 -21.59 -1.84
C GLU A 15 8.19 -21.16 -3.04
N GLN A 16 7.11 -20.40 -2.85
CA GLN A 16 6.34 -19.83 -3.96
C GLN A 16 7.18 -18.83 -4.77
N HIS A 17 7.98 -17.99 -4.12
CA HIS A 17 8.94 -17.10 -4.77
C HIS A 17 10.01 -17.86 -5.53
N GLU A 18 10.58 -18.91 -4.96
CA GLU A 18 11.55 -19.78 -5.67
C GLU A 18 10.94 -20.47 -6.88
N TYR A 19 9.71 -20.96 -6.76
CA TYR A 19 8.98 -21.56 -7.87
C TYR A 19 8.77 -20.56 -9.01
N LEU A 20 8.36 -19.34 -8.72
CA LEU A 20 8.18 -18.28 -9.71
C LEU A 20 9.52 -17.86 -10.32
N ARG A 21 10.57 -17.68 -9.52
CA ARG A 21 11.94 -17.40 -9.98
C ARG A 21 12.47 -18.49 -10.92
N ALA A 22 12.34 -19.74 -10.55
CA ALA A 22 12.77 -20.88 -11.36
C ALA A 22 12.03 -20.95 -12.70
N ARG A 23 10.77 -20.57 -12.75
CA ARG A 23 9.94 -20.60 -13.95
C ARG A 23 10.21 -19.42 -14.89
N PHE A 24 10.52 -18.26 -14.36
CA PHE A 24 10.91 -17.08 -15.15
C PHE A 24 12.36 -17.18 -15.64
N SER A 25 13.28 -17.69 -14.81
CA SER A 25 14.68 -17.89 -15.20
C SER A 25 14.82 -18.94 -16.32
N ARG A 26 14.02 -20.01 -16.32
CA ARG A 26 14.04 -21.03 -17.39
C ARG A 26 13.58 -20.51 -18.75
N ARG A 27 12.73 -19.48 -18.81
CA ARG A 27 12.39 -18.82 -20.08
C ARG A 27 13.53 -17.99 -20.67
N THR A 28 14.43 -17.51 -19.84
CA THR A 28 15.65 -16.78 -20.25
C THR A 28 16.78 -17.76 -20.65
N MET A 29 16.82 -18.97 -20.08
CA MET A 29 17.84 -19.98 -20.35
C MET A 29 17.68 -20.73 -21.68
N ILE A 30 16.58 -20.65 -22.39
CA ILE A 30 16.40 -21.32 -23.68
C ILE A 30 17.20 -20.60 -24.81
N ARG A 31 17.91 -19.50 -24.50
CA ARG A 31 18.77 -18.77 -25.44
C ARG A 31 20.27 -18.73 -25.10
N GLY A 32 20.74 -19.46 -24.10
CA GLY A 32 22.17 -19.48 -23.77
C GLY A 32 22.59 -20.77 -23.06
N GLY A 33 23.55 -21.45 -23.62
CA GLY A 33 24.03 -22.79 -23.28
C GLY A 33 24.50 -23.01 -21.84
N ALA A 34 24.55 -24.28 -21.51
CA ALA A 34 24.84 -24.90 -20.22
C ALA A 34 26.14 -24.42 -19.52
N VAL A 35 26.04 -24.24 -18.19
CA VAL A 35 27.18 -24.28 -17.26
C VAL A 35 26.78 -25.07 -15.99
N THR A 36 27.70 -25.94 -15.61
CA THR A 36 27.67 -27.00 -14.61
C THR A 36 27.55 -26.53 -13.16
N LEU A 37 26.79 -27.30 -12.38
CA LEU A 37 26.70 -27.27 -10.91
C LEU A 37 28.02 -27.73 -10.25
N GLY A 38 28.53 -26.94 -9.30
CA GLY A 38 29.57 -27.35 -8.37
C GLY A 38 29.10 -27.06 -6.94
N ALA A 39 29.01 -28.14 -6.15
CA ALA A 39 28.72 -28.08 -4.73
C ALA A 39 29.97 -27.70 -3.93
N VAL A 40 29.86 -26.87 -2.90
CA VAL A 40 30.88 -26.75 -1.84
C VAL A 40 30.21 -26.70 -0.48
N ALA A 41 30.72 -27.56 0.38
CA ALA A 41 30.32 -27.72 1.78
C ALA A 41 31.19 -26.88 2.74
N GLY A 42 30.58 -26.42 3.81
CA GLY A 42 31.11 -26.39 5.19
C GLY A 42 32.26 -25.46 5.53
N GLY A 43 32.08 -24.65 6.58
CA GLY A 43 33.18 -24.01 7.32
C GLY A 43 32.75 -23.01 8.40
N ALA A 44 32.72 -23.51 9.61
CA ALA A 44 33.03 -22.93 10.93
C ALA A 44 32.78 -21.43 11.25
N PHE A 45 32.04 -21.24 12.34
CA PHE A 45 31.84 -20.03 13.14
C PHE A 45 33.11 -19.57 13.87
N VAL A 46 33.35 -18.26 13.87
CA VAL A 46 34.20 -17.57 14.86
C VAL A 46 33.43 -16.34 15.36
N PRO A 47 33.22 -16.15 16.68
CA PRO A 47 32.53 -14.97 17.20
C PRO A 47 33.55 -13.85 17.55
N GLY A 48 33.14 -12.62 17.27
CA GLY A 48 33.72 -11.44 17.90
C GLY A 48 34.07 -10.31 16.98
N ALA A 49 33.25 -9.28 17.00
CA ALA A 49 33.57 -7.86 17.03
C ALA A 49 32.38 -7.06 16.48
N THR A 50 31.79 -6.26 17.35
CA THR A 50 30.82 -5.21 16.96
C THR A 50 31.56 -4.12 16.20
N ALA A 51 31.44 -4.14 14.88
CA ALA A 51 31.80 -3.02 14.02
C ALA A 51 30.49 -2.33 13.60
N GLN A 52 30.25 -1.15 14.14
CA GLN A 52 29.27 -0.21 13.58
C GLN A 52 29.70 0.08 12.14
N ALA A 53 28.96 -0.48 11.16
CA ALA A 53 29.19 -0.20 9.75
C ALA A 53 28.77 1.25 9.48
N ALA A 54 29.76 2.10 9.20
CA ALA A 54 29.53 3.43 8.67
C ALA A 54 28.75 3.32 7.35
N VAL A 55 27.65 4.07 7.24
CA VAL A 55 26.90 4.21 5.99
C VAL A 55 27.85 4.68 4.89
N PRO A 56 28.04 3.92 3.78
CA PRO A 56 28.93 4.36 2.72
C PRO A 56 28.38 5.61 2.05
N ALA A 57 29.17 6.65 1.95
CA ALA A 57 28.84 7.85 1.17
C ALA A 57 28.48 7.44 -0.27
N GLN A 58 27.42 8.04 -0.81
CA GLN A 58 26.96 7.85 -2.20
C GLN A 58 28.14 7.89 -3.16
N ARG A 59 28.48 6.75 -3.75
CA ARG A 59 29.46 6.71 -4.82
C ARG A 59 28.86 7.33 -6.07
N THR A 60 29.45 8.40 -6.53
CA THR A 60 29.21 8.93 -7.89
C THR A 60 29.66 7.87 -8.89
N VAL A 61 28.72 7.19 -9.54
CA VAL A 61 29.02 6.22 -10.58
C VAL A 61 29.60 6.95 -11.77
N THR A 62 30.88 6.74 -12.03
CA THR A 62 31.54 7.27 -13.22
C THR A 62 31.03 6.56 -14.48
N SER A 63 30.38 7.36 -15.35
CA SER A 63 30.13 7.15 -16.78
C SER A 63 29.91 5.68 -17.23
N ALA A 64 28.67 5.20 -17.06
CA ALA A 64 28.19 4.08 -17.90
C ALA A 64 28.13 4.54 -19.36
N ALA A 65 28.49 3.66 -20.28
CA ALA A 65 28.35 3.88 -21.73
C ALA A 65 26.91 4.39 -21.98
N THR A 66 26.78 5.49 -22.72
CA THR A 66 25.47 6.11 -23.00
C THR A 66 24.69 5.16 -23.89
N VAL A 67 23.69 4.47 -23.31
CA VAL A 67 22.73 3.68 -24.08
C VAL A 67 21.92 4.63 -24.95
N ASP A 68 21.61 4.23 -26.19
CA ASP A 68 20.68 4.98 -27.05
C ASP A 68 19.30 5.00 -26.37
N GLY A 69 18.84 6.18 -26.01
CA GLY A 69 17.56 6.34 -25.30
C GLY A 69 16.36 5.81 -26.11
N SER A 70 16.45 5.72 -27.44
CA SER A 70 15.37 5.16 -28.26
C SER A 70 15.13 3.66 -28.01
N LEU A 71 16.11 2.97 -27.43
CA LEU A 71 16.06 1.54 -27.09
C LEU A 71 15.63 1.28 -25.64
N VAL A 72 15.39 2.33 -24.85
CA VAL A 72 15.05 2.23 -23.44
C VAL A 72 13.54 2.47 -23.25
N ALA A 73 12.80 1.42 -22.94
CA ALA A 73 11.37 1.52 -22.67
C ALA A 73 11.11 1.84 -21.19
N PRO A 74 10.36 2.90 -20.87
CA PRO A 74 9.83 3.14 -19.53
C PRO A 74 8.83 2.05 -19.11
N PHE A 75 8.81 1.72 -17.81
CA PHE A 75 7.87 0.78 -17.22
C PHE A 75 7.50 1.18 -15.79
N GLY A 76 6.56 0.45 -15.18
CA GLY A 76 6.18 0.65 -13.78
C GLY A 76 5.55 2.02 -13.49
N ARG A 77 4.79 2.58 -14.46
CA ARG A 77 4.11 3.86 -14.28
C ARG A 77 3.06 3.77 -13.18
N HIS A 78 3.13 4.68 -12.23
CA HIS A 78 2.16 4.81 -11.16
C HIS A 78 1.92 6.26 -10.81
N LEU A 79 0.74 6.52 -10.29
CA LEU A 79 0.28 7.85 -9.90
C LEU A 79 0.13 7.91 -8.38
N ALA A 80 0.40 9.09 -7.80
CA ALA A 80 0.01 9.42 -6.44
C ALA A 80 -0.52 10.84 -6.39
N TRP A 81 -1.55 11.09 -5.56
CA TRP A 81 -2.01 12.45 -5.30
C TRP A 81 -0.94 13.26 -4.55
N GLY A 82 -0.89 14.57 -4.83
CA GLY A 82 -0.18 15.52 -3.98
C GLY A 82 -1.04 15.94 -2.76
N ASN A 83 -0.68 17.08 -2.15
CA ASN A 83 -1.40 17.60 -0.99
C ASN A 83 -2.87 17.97 -1.30
N ASP A 84 -3.15 18.35 -2.53
CA ASP A 84 -4.50 18.65 -3.02
C ASP A 84 -4.83 17.87 -4.30
N PRO A 85 -5.59 16.77 -4.20
CA PRO A 85 -5.99 15.95 -5.35
C PRO A 85 -6.74 16.70 -6.46
N ARG A 86 -7.24 17.90 -6.19
CA ARG A 86 -7.91 18.75 -7.18
C ARG A 86 -6.92 19.39 -8.16
N THR A 87 -5.68 19.56 -7.73
CA THR A 87 -4.69 20.39 -8.45
C THR A 87 -3.31 19.76 -8.57
N GLU A 88 -3.07 18.62 -7.87
CA GLU A 88 -1.75 18.01 -7.78
C GLU A 88 -1.79 16.50 -7.98
N VAL A 89 -0.88 15.99 -8.78
CA VAL A 89 -0.58 14.57 -8.94
C VAL A 89 0.89 14.40 -9.28
N THR A 90 1.51 13.33 -8.81
CA THR A 90 2.84 12.92 -9.28
C THR A 90 2.69 11.71 -10.19
N VAL A 91 3.37 11.73 -11.32
CA VAL A 91 3.58 10.59 -12.21
C VAL A 91 4.98 10.05 -11.93
N SER A 92 5.06 8.80 -11.52
CA SER A 92 6.31 8.09 -11.28
C SER A 92 6.46 6.90 -12.22
N TRP A 93 7.69 6.56 -12.59
CA TRP A 93 7.99 5.39 -13.43
C TRP A 93 9.44 4.95 -13.27
N GLN A 94 9.78 3.82 -13.84
CA GLN A 94 11.15 3.29 -13.90
C GLN A 94 11.71 3.25 -15.32
N VAL A 95 13.03 3.20 -15.40
CA VAL A 95 13.78 2.81 -16.59
C VAL A 95 14.87 1.81 -16.18
N PRO A 96 15.22 0.83 -17.05
CA PRO A 96 16.18 -0.21 -16.71
C PRO A 96 17.63 0.28 -16.65
N VAL A 97 17.93 1.43 -17.24
CA VAL A 97 19.25 2.08 -17.27
C VAL A 97 19.10 3.59 -17.20
N ALA A 98 20.19 4.29 -16.82
CA ALA A 98 20.20 5.75 -16.74
C ALA A 98 19.84 6.40 -18.09
N VAL A 99 18.92 7.34 -18.07
CA VAL A 99 18.47 8.12 -19.24
C VAL A 99 18.77 9.61 -19.06
N LYS A 100 18.80 10.36 -20.16
CA LYS A 100 19.01 11.80 -20.16
C LYS A 100 17.69 12.54 -20.34
N LYS A 101 17.55 13.71 -19.67
CA LYS A 101 16.43 14.63 -19.83
C LYS A 101 15.06 13.94 -19.74
N PRO A 102 14.74 13.23 -18.65
CA PRO A 102 13.45 12.61 -18.48
C PRO A 102 12.34 13.67 -18.39
N PHE A 103 11.17 13.34 -18.90
CA PHE A 103 10.03 14.26 -18.91
C PHE A 103 8.72 13.50 -19.05
N ILE A 104 7.63 14.19 -18.81
CA ILE A 104 6.31 13.76 -19.25
C ILE A 104 5.75 14.75 -20.27
N ARG A 105 4.87 14.26 -21.14
CA ARG A 105 3.94 15.08 -21.90
C ARG A 105 2.53 14.88 -21.37
N ILE A 106 1.77 15.95 -21.28
CA ILE A 106 0.40 15.93 -20.75
C ILE A 106 -0.52 16.83 -21.55
N GLY A 107 -1.78 16.45 -21.66
CA GLY A 107 -2.82 17.21 -22.34
C GLY A 107 -4.22 16.80 -21.95
N ALA A 108 -5.22 17.50 -22.49
CA ALA A 108 -6.63 17.19 -22.29
C ALA A 108 -7.14 16.07 -23.21
N HIS A 109 -6.36 15.70 -24.20
CA HIS A 109 -6.70 14.67 -25.19
C HIS A 109 -5.49 13.79 -25.48
N PRO A 110 -5.65 12.51 -25.80
CA PRO A 110 -4.53 11.60 -26.07
C PRO A 110 -3.72 11.98 -27.32
N TRP A 111 -4.30 12.75 -28.23
CA TRP A 111 -3.65 13.27 -29.45
C TRP A 111 -3.05 14.67 -29.30
N ASP A 112 -3.24 15.32 -28.15
CA ASP A 112 -2.70 16.65 -27.84
C ASP A 112 -1.96 16.62 -26.50
N LEU A 113 -0.73 16.17 -26.53
CA LEU A 113 0.19 16.12 -25.39
C LEU A 113 1.20 17.28 -25.46
N SER A 114 0.69 18.49 -25.60
CA SER A 114 1.50 19.67 -25.90
C SER A 114 2.32 20.20 -24.73
N ARG A 115 1.85 20.02 -23.48
CA ARG A 115 2.58 20.48 -22.29
C ARG A 115 3.65 19.44 -21.90
N ARG A 116 4.91 19.89 -21.88
CA ARG A 116 6.05 19.10 -21.39
C ARG A 116 6.45 19.55 -19.99
N ILE A 117 6.75 18.58 -19.11
CA ILE A 117 7.20 18.82 -17.74
C ILE A 117 8.42 17.91 -17.50
N GLU A 118 9.51 18.52 -17.05
CA GLU A 118 10.72 17.78 -16.70
C GLU A 118 10.50 16.91 -15.47
N ALA A 119 11.21 15.78 -15.40
CA ALA A 119 11.17 14.85 -14.28
C ALA A 119 12.51 14.81 -13.55
N GLU A 120 12.46 14.59 -12.25
CA GLU A 120 13.63 14.26 -11.45
C GLU A 120 13.98 12.78 -11.56
N VAL A 121 15.23 12.43 -11.27
CA VAL A 121 15.71 11.05 -11.20
C VAL A 121 16.17 10.76 -9.79
N ARG A 122 15.63 9.69 -9.19
CA ARG A 122 16.11 9.11 -7.93
C ARG A 122 16.74 7.76 -8.24
N THR A 123 17.95 7.54 -7.74
CA THR A 123 18.69 6.29 -7.95
C THR A 123 18.75 5.50 -6.65
N LEU A 124 18.55 4.19 -6.75
CA LEU A 124 18.67 3.27 -5.64
C LEU A 124 19.74 2.22 -5.98
N TYR A 125 20.84 2.24 -5.23
CA TYR A 125 21.93 1.32 -5.44
C TYR A 125 21.95 0.22 -4.40
N THR A 126 22.00 -1.03 -4.86
CA THR A 126 22.15 -2.23 -4.03
C THR A 126 23.50 -2.86 -4.34
N PRO A 127 24.46 -2.92 -3.40
CA PRO A 127 25.77 -3.54 -3.66
C PRO A 127 25.70 -5.05 -3.60
N ALA A 128 26.68 -5.69 -4.20
CA ALA A 128 26.89 -7.12 -4.06
C ALA A 128 27.05 -7.52 -2.58
N GLY A 129 26.38 -8.61 -2.19
CA GLY A 129 26.38 -9.10 -0.80
C GLY A 129 25.27 -8.55 0.08
N VAL A 130 24.44 -7.65 -0.44
CA VAL A 130 23.19 -7.24 0.19
C VAL A 130 22.04 -8.04 -0.42
N GLY A 131 21.43 -8.91 0.37
CA GLY A 131 20.36 -9.78 -0.10
C GLY A 131 20.78 -10.77 -1.19
N ALA A 132 19.81 -11.20 -1.98
CA ALA A 132 19.96 -12.27 -2.98
C ALA A 132 20.36 -11.78 -4.38
N SER A 133 20.31 -10.47 -4.64
CA SER A 133 20.25 -9.96 -6.02
C SER A 133 21.56 -9.54 -6.66
N GLY A 134 22.66 -9.51 -5.93
CA GLY A 134 23.92 -8.99 -6.46
C GLY A 134 23.91 -7.48 -6.72
N ASP A 135 24.98 -6.97 -7.34
CA ASP A 135 25.21 -5.54 -7.59
C ASP A 135 24.27 -4.99 -8.68
N HIS A 136 23.45 -3.98 -8.36
CA HIS A 136 22.58 -3.32 -9.35
C HIS A 136 22.15 -1.90 -8.92
N THR A 137 21.68 -1.13 -9.91
CA THR A 137 21.13 0.21 -9.69
C THR A 137 19.76 0.30 -10.35
N GLN A 138 18.78 0.81 -9.59
CA GLN A 138 17.44 1.11 -10.08
C GLN A 138 17.28 2.62 -10.29
N TYR A 139 16.51 3.02 -11.30
CA TYR A 139 16.29 4.42 -11.67
C TYR A 139 14.79 4.71 -11.65
N TYR A 140 14.37 5.54 -10.69
CA TYR A 140 13.01 6.01 -10.52
C TYR A 140 12.90 7.47 -10.96
N LEU A 141 11.89 7.78 -11.73
CA LEU A 141 11.68 9.09 -12.33
C LEU A 141 10.34 9.64 -11.88
N HIS A 142 10.32 10.94 -11.52
CA HIS A 142 9.13 11.57 -10.94
C HIS A 142 8.86 12.90 -11.60
N ALA A 143 7.63 13.10 -12.08
CA ALA A 143 7.16 14.38 -12.59
C ALA A 143 5.99 14.88 -11.72
N LYS A 144 6.23 15.91 -10.94
CA LYS A 144 5.22 16.54 -10.08
C LYS A 144 4.39 17.52 -10.90
N LEU A 145 3.09 17.25 -11.00
CA LEU A 145 2.13 18.08 -11.71
C LEU A 145 1.38 18.96 -10.72
N THR A 146 1.40 20.24 -10.93
CA THR A 146 0.71 21.23 -10.09
C THR A 146 -0.16 22.15 -10.94
N HIS A 147 -1.04 22.92 -10.29
CA HIS A 147 -1.94 23.87 -10.95
C HIS A 147 -2.85 23.21 -11.99
N LEU A 148 -3.23 21.96 -11.75
CA LEU A 148 -4.23 21.28 -12.56
C LEU A 148 -5.63 21.85 -12.28
N ARG A 149 -6.56 21.67 -13.22
CA ARG A 149 -7.96 22.09 -13.03
C ARG A 149 -8.74 21.00 -12.32
N PRO A 150 -9.54 21.32 -11.30
CA PRO A 150 -10.41 20.34 -10.62
C PRO A 150 -11.41 19.66 -11.56
N GLY A 151 -11.70 18.39 -11.32
CA GLY A 151 -12.67 17.61 -12.08
C GLY A 151 -12.32 17.42 -13.56
N ARG A 152 -11.03 17.47 -13.91
CA ARG A 152 -10.57 17.37 -15.30
C ARG A 152 -9.80 16.08 -15.53
N THR A 153 -10.14 15.41 -16.63
CA THR A 153 -9.35 14.27 -17.12
C THR A 153 -8.14 14.78 -17.90
N TYR A 154 -7.01 14.16 -17.66
CA TYR A 154 -5.73 14.39 -18.33
C TYR A 154 -5.21 13.07 -18.89
N TYR A 155 -4.53 13.17 -20.04
CA TYR A 155 -3.77 12.11 -20.68
C TYR A 155 -2.30 12.46 -20.59
N TYR A 156 -1.45 11.47 -20.31
CA TYR A 156 -0.02 11.70 -20.20
C TYR A 156 0.80 10.55 -20.78
N GLY A 157 2.01 10.87 -21.18
CA GLY A 157 3.01 9.89 -21.56
C GLY A 157 4.36 10.25 -20.95
N VAL A 158 5.12 9.24 -20.55
CA VAL A 158 6.47 9.40 -19.99
C VAL A 158 7.53 9.23 -21.06
N GLY A 159 8.61 10.00 -20.97
CA GLY A 159 9.66 10.02 -21.99
C GLY A 159 11.00 10.48 -21.47
N HIS A 160 11.99 10.43 -22.34
CA HIS A 160 13.35 10.90 -22.11
C HIS A 160 14.02 11.18 -23.47
N GLN A 161 15.25 11.64 -23.47
CA GLN A 161 15.99 11.88 -24.72
C GLN A 161 16.07 10.58 -25.56
N GLY A 162 15.52 10.61 -26.77
CA GLY A 162 15.41 9.46 -27.69
C GLY A 162 14.06 8.75 -27.64
N PHE A 163 13.25 8.91 -26.59
CA PHE A 163 11.94 8.29 -26.45
C PHE A 163 10.86 9.37 -26.16
N ASP A 164 10.04 9.72 -27.16
CA ASP A 164 8.99 10.72 -27.03
C ASP A 164 7.60 10.07 -27.12
N PRO A 165 6.79 10.10 -26.03
CA PRO A 165 5.48 9.45 -25.99
C PRO A 165 4.43 10.07 -26.92
N ALA A 166 4.68 11.24 -27.52
CA ALA A 166 3.81 11.84 -28.51
C ALA A 166 3.87 11.15 -29.88
N GLN A 167 4.80 10.20 -30.08
CA GLN A 167 4.87 9.43 -31.33
C GLN A 167 3.65 8.52 -31.48
N PRO A 168 3.00 8.45 -32.66
CA PRO A 168 1.73 7.73 -32.85
C PRO A 168 1.77 6.25 -32.45
N HIS A 169 2.90 5.55 -32.68
CA HIS A 169 3.04 4.13 -32.33
C HIS A 169 3.12 3.87 -30.82
N LEU A 170 3.31 4.92 -30.00
CA LEU A 170 3.35 4.85 -28.54
C LEU A 170 2.00 5.23 -27.89
N ALA A 171 0.96 5.50 -28.66
CA ALA A 171 -0.36 5.88 -28.12
C ALA A 171 -0.93 4.86 -27.10
N GLY A 172 -0.67 3.57 -27.25
CA GLY A 172 -1.05 2.52 -26.30
C GLY A 172 -0.30 2.55 -24.97
N THR A 173 0.78 3.34 -24.86
CA THR A 173 1.56 3.47 -23.62
C THR A 173 1.07 4.62 -22.74
N LEU A 174 0.11 5.43 -23.18
CA LEU A 174 -0.39 6.57 -22.44
C LEU A 174 -1.13 6.14 -21.18
N GLY A 175 -0.96 6.93 -20.13
CA GLY A 175 -1.77 6.88 -18.92
C GLY A 175 -2.83 7.98 -18.92
N THR A 176 -3.79 7.89 -18.00
CA THR A 176 -4.83 8.89 -17.79
C THR A 176 -5.17 9.00 -16.31
N PHE A 177 -5.67 10.15 -15.89
CA PHE A 177 -6.23 10.36 -14.56
C PHE A 177 -7.25 11.51 -14.57
N THR A 178 -8.12 11.52 -13.57
CA THR A 178 -9.09 12.61 -13.39
C THR A 178 -8.87 13.23 -12.00
N THR A 179 -8.59 14.54 -11.95
CA THR A 179 -8.43 15.29 -10.69
C THR A 179 -9.72 15.30 -9.88
N ALA A 180 -9.61 15.43 -8.56
CA ALA A 180 -10.76 15.53 -7.68
C ALA A 180 -11.69 16.69 -8.08
N PRO A 181 -13.01 16.55 -7.94
CA PRO A 181 -13.96 17.60 -8.26
C PRO A 181 -13.83 18.81 -7.31
N ALA A 182 -14.20 19.99 -7.79
CA ALA A 182 -14.18 21.22 -6.99
C ALA A 182 -15.24 21.22 -5.86
N HIS A 183 -16.27 20.39 -6.02
CA HIS A 183 -17.41 20.30 -5.10
C HIS A 183 -17.64 18.86 -4.66
N LYS A 184 -18.45 18.68 -3.59
CA LYS A 184 -18.89 17.35 -3.16
C LYS A 184 -19.61 16.65 -4.33
N ALA A 185 -19.11 15.49 -4.72
CA ALA A 185 -19.68 14.64 -5.76
C ALA A 185 -19.51 13.16 -5.35
N PRO A 186 -20.38 12.26 -5.83
CA PRO A 186 -20.19 10.83 -5.60
C PRO A 186 -18.87 10.35 -6.23
N PHE A 187 -18.20 9.45 -5.53
CA PHE A 187 -16.99 8.78 -6.04
C PHE A 187 -16.82 7.41 -5.36
N THR A 188 -15.99 6.59 -5.95
CA THR A 188 -15.58 5.29 -5.41
C THR A 188 -14.09 5.32 -5.13
N PHE A 189 -13.63 4.69 -4.06
CA PHE A 189 -12.25 4.32 -3.87
C PHE A 189 -12.15 2.84 -3.48
N THR A 190 -10.97 2.26 -3.67
CA THR A 190 -10.68 0.88 -3.31
C THR A 190 -9.54 0.81 -2.32
N ALA A 191 -9.43 -0.29 -1.57
CA ALA A 191 -8.34 -0.50 -0.63
C ALA A 191 -8.00 -1.98 -0.50
N PHE A 192 -6.72 -2.26 -0.28
CA PHE A 192 -6.19 -3.51 0.26
C PHE A 192 -4.80 -3.28 0.87
N GLY A 193 -4.19 -4.32 1.44
CA GLY A 193 -2.78 -4.42 1.82
C GLY A 193 -2.23 -5.79 1.48
N ASP A 194 -0.92 -5.98 1.69
CA ASP A 194 -0.28 -7.29 1.63
C ASP A 194 -0.36 -7.93 0.23
N GLU A 195 0.04 -7.16 -0.79
CA GLU A 195 -0.11 -7.60 -2.18
C GLU A 195 1.03 -8.50 -2.63
N GLY A 196 2.25 -7.99 -2.63
CA GLY A 196 3.40 -8.70 -3.20
C GLY A 196 3.29 -8.94 -4.71
N VAL A 197 4.12 -9.85 -5.20
CA VAL A 197 4.17 -10.22 -6.62
C VAL A 197 3.58 -11.60 -6.82
N GLY A 198 2.48 -11.71 -7.57
CA GLY A 198 1.84 -13.00 -7.83
C GLY A 198 0.50 -12.92 -8.54
N TYR A 199 -0.10 -14.10 -8.75
CA TYR A 199 -1.36 -14.23 -9.48
C TYR A 199 -2.52 -13.49 -8.80
N HIS A 200 -2.65 -13.63 -7.49
CA HIS A 200 -3.78 -13.06 -6.74
C HIS A 200 -3.73 -11.53 -6.73
N GLY A 201 -2.52 -10.93 -6.59
CA GLY A 201 -2.34 -9.49 -6.77
C GLY A 201 -2.78 -9.01 -8.15
N LEU A 202 -2.39 -9.75 -9.22
CA LEU A 202 -2.82 -9.45 -10.59
C LEU A 202 -4.34 -9.56 -10.77
N ALA A 203 -4.97 -10.59 -10.19
CA ALA A 203 -6.41 -10.79 -10.29
C ALA A 203 -7.18 -9.65 -9.59
N ASN A 204 -6.79 -9.29 -8.37
CA ASN A 204 -7.36 -8.15 -7.65
C ASN A 204 -7.15 -6.83 -8.38
N ASN A 205 -5.97 -6.59 -8.96
CA ASN A 205 -5.69 -5.39 -9.75
C ASN A 205 -6.63 -5.26 -10.96
N ALA A 206 -6.88 -6.36 -11.68
CA ALA A 206 -7.81 -6.34 -12.79
C ALA A 206 -9.24 -5.99 -12.36
N LEU A 207 -9.70 -6.51 -11.23
CA LEU A 207 -11.01 -6.21 -10.67
C LEU A 207 -11.11 -4.76 -10.16
N ILE A 208 -10.06 -4.24 -9.52
CA ILE A 208 -9.98 -2.84 -9.06
C ILE A 208 -10.18 -1.89 -10.24
N LEU A 209 -9.50 -2.12 -11.35
CA LEU A 209 -9.66 -1.28 -12.54
C LEU A 209 -11.12 -1.26 -13.01
N GLY A 210 -11.81 -2.40 -12.95
CA GLY A 210 -13.23 -2.53 -13.29
C GLY A 210 -14.18 -1.75 -12.37
N GLN A 211 -13.74 -1.39 -11.13
CA GLN A 211 -14.54 -0.56 -10.22
C GLN A 211 -14.47 0.94 -10.56
N ASN A 212 -13.59 1.36 -11.47
CA ASN A 212 -13.35 2.76 -11.84
C ASN A 212 -13.15 3.68 -10.63
N PRO A 213 -12.22 3.36 -9.71
CA PRO A 213 -12.02 4.13 -8.50
C PRO A 213 -11.29 5.45 -8.78
N ALA A 214 -11.58 6.47 -7.97
CA ALA A 214 -10.87 7.74 -7.99
C ALA A 214 -9.44 7.64 -7.46
N PHE A 215 -9.18 6.68 -6.56
CA PHE A 215 -7.88 6.31 -6.02
C PHE A 215 -7.95 4.94 -5.35
N HIS A 216 -6.78 4.37 -5.10
CA HIS A 216 -6.60 3.14 -4.35
C HIS A 216 -5.77 3.40 -3.10
N LEU A 217 -6.18 2.88 -1.93
CA LEU A 217 -5.42 2.90 -0.70
C LEU A 217 -4.70 1.55 -0.54
N HIS A 218 -3.38 1.59 -0.40
CA HIS A 218 -2.60 0.39 -0.12
C HIS A 218 -2.17 0.39 1.35
N ALA A 219 -2.72 -0.50 2.16
CA ALA A 219 -2.54 -0.52 3.61
C ALA A 219 -1.21 -1.19 4.05
N GLY A 220 -0.13 -0.97 3.31
CA GLY A 220 1.22 -1.43 3.62
C GLY A 220 1.52 -2.85 3.15
N ASP A 221 2.78 -3.26 3.34
CA ASP A 221 3.36 -4.51 2.84
C ASP A 221 3.16 -4.65 1.33
N ILE A 222 3.81 -3.74 0.60
CA ILE A 222 3.50 -3.48 -0.80
C ILE A 222 4.08 -4.57 -1.70
N ALA A 223 5.41 -4.64 -1.82
CA ALA A 223 6.08 -5.51 -2.80
C ALA A 223 6.77 -6.73 -2.18
N TYR A 224 7.06 -6.69 -0.88
CA TYR A 224 7.86 -7.72 -0.19
C TYR A 224 9.26 -7.89 -0.78
N GLY A 225 9.93 -6.80 -1.08
CA GLY A 225 11.36 -6.78 -1.39
C GLY A 225 12.20 -7.31 -0.23
N ASP A 226 11.76 -7.03 0.99
CA ASP A 226 12.22 -7.67 2.24
C ASP A 226 11.19 -8.70 2.71
N PRO A 227 11.41 -10.00 2.44
CA PRO A 227 10.44 -11.04 2.81
C PRO A 227 10.40 -11.36 4.31
N ALA A 228 11.39 -10.92 5.09
CA ALA A 228 11.41 -11.13 6.54
C ALA A 228 10.60 -10.06 7.30
N GLY A 229 10.53 -8.83 6.77
CA GLY A 229 9.76 -7.73 7.35
C GLY A 229 10.17 -7.33 8.76
N ALA A 230 11.43 -7.58 9.13
CA ALA A 230 11.94 -7.34 10.48
C ALA A 230 12.72 -6.02 10.62
N GLY A 231 12.84 -5.26 9.53
CA GLY A 231 13.61 -4.02 9.48
C GLY A 231 15.12 -4.22 9.76
N LYS A 232 15.70 -5.34 9.32
CA LYS A 232 17.12 -5.69 9.56
C LYS A 232 17.92 -5.73 8.26
N THR A 233 19.15 -5.24 8.30
CA THR A 233 20.06 -5.21 7.13
C THR A 233 20.62 -6.58 6.73
N THR A 234 20.45 -7.62 7.55
CA THR A 234 21.06 -8.94 7.37
C THR A 234 20.12 -9.98 6.76
N ASP A 235 18.98 -9.56 6.21
CA ASP A 235 18.02 -10.50 5.63
C ASP A 235 18.52 -11.05 4.29
N ALA A 236 18.97 -12.31 4.30
CA ALA A 236 19.49 -13.00 3.12
C ALA A 236 18.46 -13.14 1.97
N GLY A 237 17.18 -12.97 2.29
CA GLY A 237 16.07 -12.99 1.31
C GLY A 237 15.77 -11.66 0.66
N PHE A 238 16.34 -10.55 1.11
CA PHE A 238 16.11 -9.23 0.55
C PHE A 238 16.48 -9.16 -0.94
N ASP A 239 15.55 -8.68 -1.76
CA ASP A 239 15.76 -8.46 -3.21
C ASP A 239 14.96 -7.25 -3.68
N SER A 240 15.64 -6.11 -3.81
CA SER A 240 15.00 -4.87 -4.27
C SER A 240 14.42 -4.95 -5.68
N ARG A 241 14.86 -5.93 -6.52
CA ARG A 241 14.30 -6.16 -7.87
C ARG A 241 12.89 -6.74 -7.83
N THR A 242 12.41 -7.20 -6.68
CA THR A 242 11.00 -7.55 -6.47
C THR A 242 10.10 -6.34 -6.76
N TRP A 243 10.58 -5.12 -6.46
CA TRP A 243 9.88 -3.89 -6.79
C TRP A 243 9.75 -3.62 -8.30
N ASP A 244 10.74 -4.03 -9.11
CA ASP A 244 10.61 -3.92 -10.57
C ASP A 244 9.48 -4.80 -11.09
N GLN A 245 9.34 -6.00 -10.52
CA GLN A 245 8.26 -6.93 -10.86
C GLN A 245 6.90 -6.40 -10.36
N PHE A 246 6.86 -5.88 -9.14
CA PHE A 246 5.67 -5.29 -8.55
C PHE A 246 5.15 -4.10 -9.37
N LEU A 247 6.01 -3.14 -9.66
CA LEU A 247 5.63 -1.96 -10.42
C LEU A 247 5.24 -2.30 -11.88
N TYR A 248 5.87 -3.33 -12.46
CA TYR A 248 5.43 -3.85 -13.76
C TYR A 248 4.07 -4.53 -13.68
N GLN A 249 3.82 -5.33 -12.64
CA GLN A 249 2.55 -6.03 -12.41
C GLN A 249 1.39 -5.04 -12.26
N THR A 250 1.58 -3.99 -11.48
CA THR A 250 0.53 -3.04 -11.09
C THR A 250 0.30 -1.93 -12.12
N GLU A 251 1.23 -1.74 -13.06
CA GLU A 251 1.19 -0.62 -14.02
C GLU A 251 -0.14 -0.48 -14.77
N SER A 252 -0.79 -1.58 -15.12
CA SER A 252 -2.07 -1.55 -15.85
C SER A 252 -3.15 -0.77 -15.11
N VAL A 253 -3.13 -0.78 -13.80
CA VAL A 253 -4.03 -0.04 -12.90
C VAL A 253 -3.40 1.26 -12.45
N ALA A 254 -2.20 1.22 -11.90
CA ALA A 254 -1.55 2.34 -11.24
C ALA A 254 -1.22 3.53 -12.16
N LYS A 255 -1.12 3.30 -13.48
CA LYS A 255 -0.99 4.39 -14.48
C LYS A 255 -2.29 5.16 -14.74
N GLN A 256 -3.42 4.73 -14.16
CA GLN A 256 -4.74 5.33 -14.36
C GLN A 256 -5.43 5.67 -13.04
N VAL A 257 -5.16 4.90 -12.01
CA VAL A 257 -5.71 5.04 -10.66
C VAL A 257 -4.57 5.46 -9.73
N PRO A 258 -4.63 6.64 -9.09
CA PRO A 258 -3.62 7.03 -8.10
C PRO A 258 -3.58 6.05 -6.92
N TRP A 259 -2.39 5.57 -6.61
CA TRP A 259 -2.11 4.68 -5.49
C TRP A 259 -1.55 5.48 -4.33
N MET A 260 -2.17 5.28 -3.18
CA MET A 260 -1.86 6.01 -1.95
C MET A 260 -1.44 5.00 -0.88
N PRO A 261 -0.15 4.64 -0.79
CA PRO A 261 0.31 3.65 0.17
C PRO A 261 0.53 4.24 1.57
N ALA A 262 0.17 3.48 2.61
CA ALA A 262 0.82 3.49 3.91
C ALA A 262 1.98 2.47 3.86
N TYR A 263 2.88 2.48 4.85
CA TYR A 263 3.97 1.51 4.90
C TYR A 263 3.73 0.46 5.98
N GLY A 264 4.02 -0.79 5.62
CA GLY A 264 4.01 -1.93 6.52
C GLY A 264 5.42 -2.30 6.98
N ASN A 265 5.54 -3.42 7.67
CA ASN A 265 6.82 -3.87 8.18
C ASN A 265 7.74 -4.44 7.09
N HIS A 266 7.20 -5.00 6.01
CA HIS A 266 7.96 -5.46 4.85
C HIS A 266 8.42 -4.33 3.92
N ASP A 267 7.97 -3.08 4.16
CA ASP A 267 8.42 -1.88 3.45
C ASP A 267 9.63 -1.21 4.14
N MET A 268 10.05 -1.71 5.32
CA MET A 268 11.25 -1.26 6.04
C MET A 268 12.50 -1.94 5.49
N GLU A 269 13.04 -1.42 4.39
CA GLU A 269 14.27 -1.91 3.76
C GLU A 269 15.51 -1.27 4.42
N ALA A 270 15.96 -1.83 5.53
CA ALA A 270 16.97 -1.25 6.41
C ALA A 270 18.33 -0.95 5.76
N TRP A 271 18.61 -1.47 4.57
CA TRP A 271 19.81 -1.16 3.81
C TRP A 271 19.86 0.30 3.34
N TYR A 272 18.72 0.89 2.95
CA TYR A 272 18.70 2.17 2.27
C TYR A 272 18.66 3.38 3.19
N SER A 273 18.23 3.21 4.42
CA SER A 273 18.20 4.28 5.43
C SER A 273 18.08 3.68 6.83
N PRO A 274 18.46 4.43 7.88
CA PRO A 274 18.34 3.96 9.26
C PRO A 274 16.91 3.58 9.69
N ASN A 275 15.89 4.22 9.08
CA ASN A 275 14.49 3.93 9.33
C ASN A 275 13.89 2.92 8.33
N GLY A 276 14.68 2.47 7.35
CA GLY A 276 14.25 1.50 6.34
C GLY A 276 13.44 2.08 5.17
N TYR A 277 13.11 3.38 5.16
CA TYR A 277 12.21 3.96 4.13
C TYR A 277 12.93 4.61 2.95
N GLY A 278 14.26 4.52 2.86
CA GLY A 278 15.01 5.11 1.74
C GLY A 278 14.65 4.50 0.38
N GLY A 279 14.25 3.23 0.35
CA GLY A 279 13.70 2.60 -0.86
C GLY A 279 12.35 3.20 -1.25
N GLU A 280 11.48 3.41 -0.29
CA GLU A 280 10.16 3.99 -0.50
C GLU A 280 10.25 5.45 -0.96
N GLU A 281 11.16 6.22 -0.37
CA GLU A 281 11.44 7.60 -0.83
C GLU A 281 11.95 7.65 -2.28
N ALA A 282 12.66 6.62 -2.74
CA ALA A 282 13.10 6.55 -4.12
C ALA A 282 11.95 6.22 -5.08
N ARG A 283 10.97 5.41 -4.67
CA ARG A 283 9.88 4.86 -5.49
C ARG A 283 8.65 5.76 -5.54
N TRP A 284 8.31 6.42 -4.42
CA TRP A 284 7.07 7.17 -4.27
C TRP A 284 7.30 8.66 -4.10
N THR A 285 6.34 9.45 -4.56
CA THR A 285 6.23 10.87 -4.21
C THR A 285 4.81 11.10 -3.68
N LEU A 286 4.67 11.04 -2.38
CA LEU A 286 3.42 11.18 -1.63
C LEU A 286 3.22 12.61 -1.15
N PRO A 287 2.04 12.96 -0.58
CA PRO A 287 1.86 14.25 0.10
C PRO A 287 2.92 14.45 1.20
N ASP A 288 3.47 15.66 1.29
CA ASP A 288 4.54 16.03 2.21
C ASP A 288 4.05 16.83 3.44
N ASN A 289 2.78 16.64 3.81
CA ASN A 289 2.12 17.35 4.90
C ASN A 289 2.08 16.58 6.23
N GLY A 290 2.82 15.49 6.33
CA GLY A 290 3.01 14.69 7.55
C GLY A 290 3.80 15.41 8.64
N PRO A 291 3.98 14.77 9.80
CA PRO A 291 4.72 15.37 10.93
C PRO A 291 6.22 15.48 10.67
N ASP A 292 6.76 14.57 9.89
CA ASP A 292 8.16 14.50 9.48
C ASP A 292 8.25 13.76 8.13
N PRO A 293 8.06 14.46 7.01
CA PRO A 293 8.05 13.83 5.69
C PRO A 293 9.35 13.10 5.31
N LYS A 294 10.46 13.44 5.97
CA LYS A 294 11.76 12.80 5.74
C LYS A 294 11.90 11.46 6.46
N ASN A 295 11.47 11.38 7.71
CA ASN A 295 11.65 10.16 8.51
C ASN A 295 10.39 9.28 8.53
N LEU A 296 9.23 9.85 8.19
CA LEU A 296 7.93 9.19 8.13
C LEU A 296 7.23 9.50 6.79
N PRO A 297 7.82 9.14 5.65
CA PRO A 297 7.31 9.55 4.33
C PRO A 297 5.94 8.92 3.97
N GLY A 298 5.53 7.85 4.66
CA GLY A 298 4.21 7.23 4.53
C GLY A 298 3.12 7.88 5.36
N VAL A 299 3.43 8.93 6.16
CA VAL A 299 2.45 9.63 7.01
C VAL A 299 2.00 10.93 6.37
N TYR A 300 0.76 10.97 5.94
CA TYR A 300 0.19 12.13 5.23
C TYR A 300 -1.33 12.16 5.32
N SER A 301 -1.93 13.22 4.79
CA SER A 301 -3.39 13.31 4.62
C SER A 301 -3.75 14.06 3.34
N PHE A 302 -4.93 13.76 2.81
CA PHE A 302 -5.53 14.50 1.71
C PHE A 302 -7.06 14.51 1.84
N VAL A 303 -7.71 15.36 1.05
CA VAL A 303 -9.18 15.42 0.97
C VAL A 303 -9.61 15.17 -0.47
N TYR A 304 -10.50 14.19 -0.65
CA TYR A 304 -11.16 13.95 -1.93
C TYR A 304 -12.69 14.08 -1.76
N GLY A 305 -13.29 14.99 -2.51
CA GLY A 305 -14.71 15.31 -2.34
C GLY A 305 -15.02 15.77 -0.89
N ASN A 306 -15.86 15.02 -0.19
CA ASN A 306 -16.23 15.28 1.21
C ASN A 306 -15.54 14.34 2.23
N THR A 307 -14.51 13.62 1.81
CA THR A 307 -13.82 12.63 2.64
C THR A 307 -12.36 13.03 2.85
N ALA A 308 -11.96 13.16 4.11
CA ALA A 308 -10.56 13.25 4.51
C ALA A 308 -9.99 11.85 4.68
N VAL A 309 -8.81 11.62 4.14
CA VAL A 309 -8.05 10.37 4.25
C VAL A 309 -6.75 10.65 4.98
N ILE A 310 -6.43 9.83 5.97
CA ILE A 310 -5.20 9.93 6.78
C ILE A 310 -4.45 8.61 6.67
N SER A 311 -3.20 8.68 6.21
CA SER A 311 -2.23 7.58 6.23
C SER A 311 -1.37 7.69 7.47
N LEU A 312 -1.15 6.56 8.17
CA LEU A 312 -0.28 6.47 9.34
C LEU A 312 0.76 5.36 9.18
N ASP A 313 1.86 5.49 9.89
CA ASP A 313 2.91 4.47 9.99
C ASP A 313 2.84 3.78 11.35
N ALA A 314 2.25 2.58 11.38
CA ALA A 314 2.08 1.82 12.61
C ALA A 314 3.38 1.15 13.10
N ASN A 315 4.46 1.11 12.30
CA ASN A 315 5.78 0.66 12.76
C ASN A 315 6.32 1.54 13.91
N ASP A 316 5.90 2.82 13.97
CA ASP A 316 6.23 3.75 15.06
C ASP A 316 5.72 3.31 16.44
N ILE A 317 4.66 2.48 16.49
CA ILE A 317 4.01 2.08 17.74
C ILE A 317 3.77 0.56 17.85
N SER A 318 4.29 -0.24 16.91
CA SER A 318 4.16 -1.69 16.94
C SER A 318 5.02 -2.32 18.03
N PHE A 319 4.40 -3.14 18.87
CA PHE A 319 5.08 -4.00 19.83
C PHE A 319 5.50 -5.33 19.21
N GLU A 320 4.81 -5.79 18.18
CA GLU A 320 5.14 -7.04 17.51
C GLU A 320 6.44 -6.94 16.72
N ILE A 321 6.61 -5.84 15.97
CA ILE A 321 7.78 -5.60 15.11
C ILE A 321 8.41 -4.26 15.51
N PRO A 322 9.27 -4.25 16.56
CA PRO A 322 9.70 -3.01 17.20
C PRO A 322 10.87 -2.30 16.49
N ALA A 323 11.16 -2.63 15.21
CA ALA A 323 12.30 -2.06 14.48
C ALA A 323 12.29 -0.51 14.46
N ASN A 324 11.12 0.09 14.27
CA ASN A 324 10.91 1.55 14.27
C ASN A 324 10.11 2.04 15.47
N LEU A 325 9.94 1.22 16.52
CA LEU A 325 9.17 1.60 17.70
C LEU A 325 9.69 2.92 18.32
N GLY A 326 8.82 3.93 18.39
CA GLY A 326 9.12 5.25 18.95
C GLY A 326 9.92 6.18 18.03
N ILE A 327 10.08 5.86 16.75
CA ILE A 327 10.87 6.65 15.79
C ILE A 327 10.37 8.09 15.66
N SER A 328 9.08 8.34 15.79
CA SER A 328 8.50 9.69 15.73
C SER A 328 8.67 10.50 17.02
N GLY A 329 9.10 9.88 18.13
CA GLY A 329 9.08 10.52 19.44
C GLY A 329 7.70 11.04 19.86
N GLY A 330 6.62 10.41 19.37
CA GLY A 330 5.23 10.79 19.61
C GLY A 330 4.74 11.98 18.77
N THR A 331 5.51 12.46 17.81
CA THR A 331 5.10 13.57 16.94
C THR A 331 4.00 13.15 15.98
N GLN A 332 3.98 11.88 15.56
CA GLN A 332 2.94 11.32 14.70
C GLN A 332 1.57 11.31 15.40
N THR A 333 1.47 10.82 16.63
CA THR A 333 0.22 10.82 17.42
C THR A 333 -0.30 12.24 17.64
N LYS A 334 0.58 13.21 17.94
CA LYS A 334 0.20 14.62 18.08
C LYS A 334 -0.28 15.23 16.75
N TRP A 335 0.36 14.87 15.63
CA TRP A 335 -0.05 15.30 14.30
C TRP A 335 -1.41 14.69 13.94
N LEU A 336 -1.61 13.40 14.18
CA LEU A 336 -2.89 12.71 13.98
C LEU A 336 -4.03 13.45 14.72
N GLU A 337 -3.86 13.76 16.01
CA GLU A 337 -4.88 14.48 16.77
C GLU A 337 -5.20 15.85 16.14
N ARG A 338 -4.17 16.60 15.70
CA ARG A 338 -4.39 17.89 15.01
C ARG A 338 -5.17 17.71 13.69
N GLN A 339 -4.87 16.67 12.89
CA GLN A 339 -5.59 16.42 11.64
C GLN A 339 -7.04 16.01 11.90
N LEU A 340 -7.28 15.11 12.84
CA LEU A 340 -8.63 14.70 13.23
C LEU A 340 -9.47 15.91 13.68
N LYS A 341 -8.92 16.76 14.55
CA LYS A 341 -9.56 18.01 14.98
C LYS A 341 -9.85 18.94 13.81
N LYS A 342 -8.87 19.16 12.92
CA LYS A 342 -8.99 19.98 11.71
C LYS A 342 -10.13 19.50 10.81
N PHE A 343 -10.15 18.21 10.47
CA PHE A 343 -11.13 17.65 9.56
C PHE A 343 -12.53 17.59 10.17
N ARG A 344 -12.64 17.36 11.48
CA ARG A 344 -13.95 17.45 12.15
C ARG A 344 -14.48 18.88 12.25
N ALA A 345 -13.63 19.89 12.25
CA ALA A 345 -14.06 21.29 12.21
C ALA A 345 -14.37 21.80 10.78
N ALA A 346 -13.82 21.15 9.75
CA ALA A 346 -14.00 21.57 8.34
C ALA A 346 -15.46 21.37 7.88
N LYS A 347 -16.03 22.39 7.22
CA LYS A 347 -17.44 22.39 6.77
C LYS A 347 -17.68 21.53 5.52
N ASP A 348 -16.66 21.28 4.75
CA ASP A 348 -16.67 20.52 3.50
C ASP A 348 -16.30 19.05 3.68
N VAL A 349 -15.82 18.66 4.87
CA VAL A 349 -15.46 17.28 5.20
C VAL A 349 -16.55 16.63 6.04
N ASP A 350 -17.21 15.62 5.49
CA ASP A 350 -18.20 14.82 6.21
C ASP A 350 -17.54 13.60 6.85
N PHE A 351 -16.70 12.89 6.09
CA PHE A 351 -16.07 11.64 6.53
C PHE A 351 -14.57 11.79 6.80
N VAL A 352 -14.07 10.99 7.76
CA VAL A 352 -12.64 10.78 8.01
C VAL A 352 -12.38 9.28 7.97
N VAL A 353 -11.56 8.87 7.00
CA VAL A 353 -11.05 7.51 6.86
C VAL A 353 -9.59 7.51 7.27
N VAL A 354 -9.20 6.57 8.12
CA VAL A 354 -7.80 6.38 8.53
C VAL A 354 -7.36 5.01 8.06
N PHE A 355 -6.16 4.91 7.47
CA PHE A 355 -5.62 3.64 7.05
C PHE A 355 -4.14 3.52 7.43
N PHE A 356 -3.72 2.33 7.77
CA PHE A 356 -2.37 1.97 8.18
C PHE A 356 -2.24 0.46 8.26
N HIS A 357 -1.03 -0.05 8.46
CA HIS A 357 -0.75 -1.47 8.30
C HIS A 357 -1.26 -2.34 9.46
N HIS A 358 -0.68 -2.24 10.67
CA HIS A 358 -0.96 -3.15 11.79
C HIS A 358 -2.39 -2.97 12.36
N CYS A 359 -3.10 -4.07 12.58
CA CYS A 359 -4.50 -4.04 12.99
C CYS A 359 -4.70 -3.68 14.47
N ALA A 360 -5.60 -2.74 14.77
CA ALA A 360 -6.07 -2.55 16.14
C ALA A 360 -6.87 -3.76 16.66
N TYR A 361 -7.67 -4.36 15.78
CA TYR A 361 -8.59 -5.45 16.08
C TYR A 361 -8.57 -6.49 14.95
N CYS A 362 -8.07 -7.68 15.22
CA CYS A 362 -8.02 -8.81 14.31
C CYS A 362 -7.96 -10.12 15.09
N THR A 363 -8.56 -11.19 14.56
CA THR A 363 -8.58 -12.52 15.16
C THR A 363 -7.75 -13.54 14.38
N SER A 364 -6.78 -13.07 13.59
CA SER A 364 -5.80 -13.93 12.92
C SER A 364 -5.01 -14.78 13.93
N THR A 365 -4.70 -16.01 13.55
CA THR A 365 -3.82 -16.88 14.35
C THR A 365 -2.33 -16.53 14.21
N ALA A 366 -1.97 -15.65 13.26
CA ALA A 366 -0.58 -15.25 13.00
C ALA A 366 -0.18 -13.99 13.80
N HIS A 367 -0.76 -12.83 13.50
CA HIS A 367 -0.38 -11.54 14.06
C HIS A 367 -1.42 -10.95 15.01
N ALA A 368 -2.71 -11.20 14.75
CA ALA A 368 -3.86 -10.72 15.52
C ALA A 368 -3.86 -9.19 15.75
N SER A 369 -4.05 -8.75 16.99
CA SER A 369 -4.22 -7.33 17.30
C SER A 369 -2.94 -6.68 17.81
N GLU A 370 -2.70 -5.41 17.44
CA GLU A 370 -1.56 -4.61 17.88
C GLU A 370 -1.96 -3.69 19.05
N GLY A 371 -1.35 -3.92 20.21
CA GLY A 371 -1.63 -3.20 21.45
C GLY A 371 -1.18 -1.74 21.42
N GLY A 372 -0.10 -1.42 20.72
CA GLY A 372 0.35 -0.04 20.56
C GLY A 372 -0.69 0.82 19.85
N VAL A 373 -1.32 0.28 18.79
CA VAL A 373 -2.42 0.94 18.09
C VAL A 373 -3.63 1.14 19.01
N ARG A 374 -3.99 0.11 19.78
CA ARG A 374 -5.10 0.21 20.75
C ARG A 374 -4.84 1.28 21.82
N GLN A 375 -3.61 1.42 22.29
CA GLN A 375 -3.23 2.36 23.34
C GLN A 375 -3.14 3.80 22.85
N GLU A 376 -2.50 4.02 21.69
CA GLU A 376 -2.13 5.35 21.24
C GLU A 376 -3.18 6.00 20.32
N TRP A 377 -3.79 5.24 19.41
CA TRP A 377 -4.62 5.83 18.36
C TRP A 377 -6.12 5.56 18.49
N VAL A 378 -6.51 4.38 18.97
CA VAL A 378 -7.95 4.06 19.16
C VAL A 378 -8.68 5.10 20.00
N PRO A 379 -8.13 5.61 21.12
CA PRO A 379 -8.79 6.67 21.90
C PRO A 379 -9.01 7.96 21.09
N LEU A 380 -8.10 8.29 20.16
CA LEU A 380 -8.26 9.44 19.29
C LEU A 380 -9.32 9.19 18.21
N PHE A 381 -9.36 7.97 17.63
CA PHE A 381 -10.38 7.60 16.67
C PHE A 381 -11.78 7.71 17.26
N GLU A 382 -11.97 7.25 18.49
CA GLU A 382 -13.23 7.36 19.21
C GLU A 382 -13.59 8.81 19.59
N LYS A 383 -12.61 9.56 20.12
CA LYS A 383 -12.78 10.97 20.51
C LYS A 383 -13.25 11.84 19.35
N TYR A 384 -12.67 11.60 18.17
CA TYR A 384 -12.97 12.36 16.96
C TYR A 384 -13.92 11.64 16.00
N THR A 385 -14.56 10.56 16.46
CA THR A 385 -15.57 9.79 15.72
C THR A 385 -15.12 9.44 14.29
N VAL A 386 -13.94 8.82 14.15
CA VAL A 386 -13.44 8.32 12.85
C VAL A 386 -14.51 7.40 12.25
N ASP A 387 -14.72 7.51 10.94
CA ASP A 387 -15.82 6.84 10.27
C ASP A 387 -15.48 5.42 9.85
N LEU A 388 -14.22 5.19 9.44
CA LEU A 388 -13.73 3.89 8.98
C LEU A 388 -12.22 3.81 9.22
N VAL A 389 -11.77 2.68 9.74
CA VAL A 389 -10.35 2.34 9.83
C VAL A 389 -10.09 1.14 8.94
N ILE A 390 -9.05 1.22 8.08
CA ILE A 390 -8.65 0.16 7.14
C ILE A 390 -7.23 -0.27 7.46
N ASN A 391 -7.02 -1.58 7.59
CA ASN A 391 -5.73 -2.18 7.94
C ASN A 391 -5.31 -3.27 6.94
N GLY A 392 -4.01 -3.59 6.92
CA GLY A 392 -3.38 -4.76 6.30
C GLY A 392 -2.85 -5.73 7.35
N HIS A 393 -1.60 -6.21 7.18
CA HIS A 393 -0.80 -7.01 8.09
C HIS A 393 -1.30 -8.44 8.31
N ASN A 394 -2.57 -8.62 8.53
CA ASN A 394 -3.19 -9.93 8.65
C ASN A 394 -3.79 -10.33 7.29
N HIS A 395 -3.21 -11.35 6.67
CA HIS A 395 -3.50 -11.75 5.28
C HIS A 395 -4.86 -12.44 5.16
N GLN A 396 -5.92 -11.66 5.38
CA GLN A 396 -7.31 -12.09 5.36
C GLN A 396 -8.25 -10.88 5.29
N TYR A 397 -9.53 -11.11 5.08
CA TYR A 397 -10.55 -10.09 5.25
C TYR A 397 -11.25 -10.29 6.59
N GLU A 398 -11.25 -9.27 7.43
CA GLU A 398 -12.02 -9.27 8.68
C GLU A 398 -12.69 -7.91 8.91
N ARG A 399 -13.94 -7.93 9.35
CA ARG A 399 -14.64 -6.72 9.77
C ARG A 399 -15.21 -6.88 11.18
N THR A 400 -15.03 -5.83 11.97
CA THR A 400 -15.58 -5.80 13.33
C THR A 400 -17.05 -5.33 13.35
N ASP A 401 -17.74 -5.63 14.43
CA ASP A 401 -18.87 -4.85 14.88
C ASP A 401 -18.43 -3.40 15.20
N VAL A 402 -19.36 -2.53 15.54
CA VAL A 402 -19.02 -1.18 15.97
C VAL A 402 -18.43 -1.21 17.38
N ILE A 403 -17.20 -0.68 17.53
CA ILE A 403 -16.43 -0.74 18.77
C ILE A 403 -16.30 0.66 19.38
N LYS A 404 -16.48 0.74 20.71
CA LYS A 404 -16.13 1.91 21.53
C LYS A 404 -15.64 1.45 22.89
N ALA A 405 -14.55 2.02 23.37
CA ALA A 405 -13.87 1.65 24.62
C ALA A 405 -13.59 0.13 24.73
N GLY A 406 -13.14 -0.47 23.60
CA GLY A 406 -12.82 -1.89 23.50
C GLY A 406 -14.04 -2.85 23.54
N LYS A 407 -15.26 -2.34 23.47
CA LYS A 407 -16.51 -3.12 23.57
C LYS A 407 -17.40 -2.92 22.36
N VAL A 408 -18.14 -3.98 21.99
CA VAL A 408 -19.20 -3.88 21.00
C VAL A 408 -20.32 -2.98 21.57
N THR A 409 -20.56 -1.87 20.90
CA THR A 409 -21.66 -0.96 21.23
C THR A 409 -22.87 -1.18 20.34
N ARG A 410 -22.63 -1.73 19.15
CA ARG A 410 -23.65 -2.06 18.17
C ARG A 410 -23.22 -3.26 17.33
N LYS A 411 -24.03 -4.30 17.26
CA LYS A 411 -23.86 -5.38 16.27
C LYS A 411 -24.11 -4.80 14.88
N LEU A 412 -23.20 -5.09 13.94
CA LEU A 412 -23.25 -4.62 12.56
C LEU A 412 -23.35 -5.82 11.61
N PRO A 413 -24.54 -6.39 11.40
CA PRO A 413 -24.71 -7.49 10.46
C PRO A 413 -24.39 -7.04 9.02
N ILE A 414 -24.26 -7.98 8.11
CA ILE A 414 -24.16 -7.70 6.68
C ILE A 414 -25.39 -6.91 6.24
N GLY A 415 -25.18 -5.83 5.48
CA GLY A 415 -26.23 -4.87 5.12
C GLY A 415 -26.58 -3.82 6.20
N GLY A 416 -25.97 -3.92 7.38
CA GLY A 416 -26.23 -2.99 8.49
C GLY A 416 -25.70 -1.57 8.27
N THR A 417 -26.08 -0.65 9.17
CA THR A 417 -25.62 0.74 9.14
C THR A 417 -25.01 1.12 10.48
N ALA A 418 -23.82 1.69 10.46
CA ALA A 418 -23.12 2.27 11.60
C ALA A 418 -23.23 3.81 11.59
N TYR A 419 -23.32 4.39 12.78
CA TYR A 419 -23.37 5.83 13.00
C TYR A 419 -22.22 6.24 13.94
N PRO A 420 -21.04 6.58 13.41
CA PRO A 420 -19.84 6.82 14.23
C PRO A 420 -19.98 7.93 15.27
N GLU A 421 -20.90 8.86 15.06
CA GLU A 421 -21.18 9.96 16.01
C GLU A 421 -21.73 9.44 17.35
N THR A 422 -22.45 8.33 17.35
CA THR A 422 -23.10 7.74 18.53
C THR A 422 -22.54 6.37 18.88
N ASP A 423 -22.28 5.55 17.88
CA ASP A 423 -22.06 4.11 18.09
C ASP A 423 -20.59 3.77 18.34
N GLY A 424 -19.65 4.40 17.64
CA GLY A 424 -18.22 4.11 17.72
C GLY A 424 -17.60 3.88 16.34
N VAL A 425 -16.51 3.13 16.26
CA VAL A 425 -15.67 2.96 15.06
C VAL A 425 -15.81 1.54 14.50
N VAL A 426 -15.81 1.41 13.17
CA VAL A 426 -15.71 0.13 12.46
C VAL A 426 -14.29 -0.02 11.93
N TYR A 427 -13.71 -1.21 12.14
CA TYR A 427 -12.38 -1.58 11.67
C TYR A 427 -12.52 -2.67 10.62
N VAL A 428 -11.78 -2.54 9.52
CA VAL A 428 -11.73 -3.52 8.44
C VAL A 428 -10.27 -3.88 8.18
N THR A 429 -9.94 -5.14 8.36
CA THR A 429 -8.70 -5.73 7.87
C THR A 429 -8.91 -6.17 6.43
N ALA A 430 -8.15 -5.62 5.51
CA ALA A 430 -8.19 -5.89 4.07
C ALA A 430 -6.82 -6.34 3.56
N GLY A 431 -6.15 -7.24 4.31
CA GLY A 431 -4.79 -7.71 4.05
C GLY A 431 -4.72 -8.93 3.11
N ALA A 432 -5.77 -9.19 2.35
CA ALA A 432 -5.85 -10.36 1.48
C ALA A 432 -5.61 -10.04 0.00
N ALA A 433 -4.70 -9.11 -0.33
CA ALA A 433 -4.49 -8.71 -1.72
C ALA A 433 -3.75 -9.77 -2.56
N GLY A 434 -2.73 -10.44 -1.99
CA GLY A 434 -1.97 -11.36 -2.83
C GLY A 434 -1.01 -12.30 -2.09
N ARG A 435 -0.71 -12.04 -0.81
CA ARG A 435 0.19 -12.87 0.00
C ARG A 435 -0.50 -14.08 0.57
N SER A 436 0.29 -15.07 1.04
CA SER A 436 -0.24 -16.30 1.63
C SER A 436 -1.16 -16.00 2.82
N LEU A 437 -2.34 -16.58 2.80
CA LEU A 437 -3.39 -16.32 3.78
C LEU A 437 -3.07 -16.87 5.17
N TYR A 438 -3.56 -16.19 6.21
CA TYR A 438 -3.49 -16.63 7.60
C TYR A 438 -4.85 -17.16 8.06
N ALA A 439 -4.84 -18.16 8.97
CA ALA A 439 -6.05 -18.77 9.48
C ALA A 439 -6.75 -17.90 10.55
N PHE A 440 -8.05 -18.08 10.69
CA PHE A 440 -8.83 -17.65 11.83
C PHE A 440 -8.91 -18.73 12.91
N SER A 441 -9.11 -18.33 14.15
CA SER A 441 -9.44 -19.26 15.25
C SER A 441 -10.93 -19.62 15.30
N ALA A 442 -11.76 -19.03 14.45
CA ALA A 442 -13.18 -19.31 14.30
C ALA A 442 -13.51 -19.56 12.81
N PRO A 443 -14.64 -20.21 12.50
CA PRO A 443 -15.07 -20.41 11.12
C PRO A 443 -15.26 -19.11 10.36
N ASP A 444 -15.12 -19.18 9.04
CA ASP A 444 -15.49 -18.10 8.13
C ASP A 444 -16.95 -17.65 8.37
N SER A 445 -17.20 -16.37 8.19
CA SER A 445 -18.53 -15.78 8.33
C SER A 445 -18.63 -14.61 7.37
N TYR A 446 -19.28 -14.79 6.23
CA TYR A 446 -19.38 -13.82 5.16
C TYR A 446 -20.74 -13.90 4.46
N GLU A 447 -21.04 -13.01 3.54
CA GLU A 447 -22.35 -12.89 2.88
C GLU A 447 -22.78 -14.22 2.24
N GLY A 448 -23.93 -14.74 2.67
CA GLY A 448 -24.47 -16.03 2.26
C GLY A 448 -23.90 -17.27 2.97
N HIS A 449 -22.95 -17.05 3.89
CA HIS A 449 -22.28 -18.09 4.70
C HIS A 449 -22.04 -17.57 6.12
N GLU A 450 -23.08 -17.05 6.76
CA GLU A 450 -22.96 -16.42 8.07
C GLU A 450 -22.82 -17.47 9.19
N HIS A 451 -21.71 -17.39 9.92
CA HIS A 451 -21.41 -18.12 11.15
C HIS A 451 -21.09 -17.12 12.26
N GLU A 452 -22.09 -16.35 12.67
CA GLU A 452 -21.91 -15.34 13.71
C GLU A 452 -21.58 -15.98 15.05
N THR A 453 -20.59 -15.43 15.75
CA THR A 453 -20.25 -15.80 17.11
C THR A 453 -19.80 -14.57 17.90
N ASP A 454 -20.16 -14.55 19.17
CA ASP A 454 -19.72 -13.53 20.13
C ASP A 454 -18.55 -14.03 21.00
N SER A 455 -17.91 -15.14 20.60
CA SER A 455 -16.80 -15.76 21.35
C SER A 455 -15.76 -16.29 20.36
N VAL A 456 -14.79 -15.45 20.04
CA VAL A 456 -13.65 -15.79 19.17
C VAL A 456 -12.37 -15.66 19.99
N ALA A 457 -11.58 -16.75 20.05
CA ALA A 457 -10.26 -16.71 20.66
C ALA A 457 -9.30 -15.87 19.80
N SER A 458 -8.51 -15.03 20.44
CA SER A 458 -7.56 -14.14 19.80
C SER A 458 -6.42 -13.82 20.76
N PHE A 459 -5.52 -12.95 20.36
CA PHE A 459 -4.49 -12.36 21.23
C PHE A 459 -4.19 -10.93 20.81
N VAL A 460 -3.53 -10.20 21.70
CA VAL A 460 -3.02 -8.86 21.44
C VAL A 460 -1.52 -8.83 21.71
N ASN A 461 -0.76 -8.28 20.78
CA ASN A 461 0.67 -8.01 20.96
C ASN A 461 0.83 -6.81 21.89
N THR A 462 1.55 -6.97 22.98
CA THR A 462 1.82 -5.93 23.96
C THR A 462 3.33 -5.76 24.18
N LYS A 463 3.75 -4.69 24.83
CA LYS A 463 5.16 -4.48 25.18
C LYS A 463 5.76 -5.63 26.03
N ASP A 464 4.91 -6.40 26.72
CA ASP A 464 5.31 -7.51 27.59
C ASP A 464 5.11 -8.88 26.91
N GLY A 465 4.78 -8.90 25.61
CA GLY A 465 4.54 -10.08 24.79
C GLY A 465 3.06 -10.27 24.43
N LYS A 466 2.73 -11.45 23.93
CA LYS A 466 1.36 -11.81 23.52
C LYS A 466 0.47 -12.05 24.75
N VAL A 467 -0.72 -11.49 24.72
CA VAL A 467 -1.75 -11.67 25.75
C VAL A 467 -3.00 -12.22 25.07
N ASP A 468 -3.43 -13.42 25.49
CA ASP A 468 -4.64 -14.06 24.96
C ASP A 468 -5.89 -13.28 25.38
N GLU A 469 -6.85 -13.20 24.47
CA GLU A 469 -8.15 -12.60 24.69
C GLU A 469 -9.27 -13.44 24.03
N THR A 470 -10.49 -13.29 24.54
CA THR A 470 -11.71 -13.79 23.88
C THR A 470 -12.58 -12.59 23.53
N VAL A 471 -12.94 -12.47 22.26
CA VAL A 471 -13.56 -11.26 21.71
C VAL A 471 -14.94 -11.55 21.12
N ALA A 472 -15.82 -10.52 21.14
CA ALA A 472 -17.18 -10.59 20.62
C ALA A 472 -17.37 -9.74 19.35
N TRP A 473 -16.36 -8.99 18.95
CA TRP A 473 -16.47 -7.97 17.91
C TRP A 473 -16.16 -8.49 16.49
N SER A 474 -15.61 -9.68 16.30
CA SER A 474 -15.29 -10.24 14.97
C SER A 474 -16.58 -10.64 14.25
N ARG A 475 -17.05 -9.83 13.29
CA ARG A 475 -18.38 -10.01 12.67
C ARG A 475 -18.29 -10.74 11.33
N VAL A 476 -17.39 -10.32 10.46
CA VAL A 476 -17.15 -10.93 9.15
C VAL A 476 -15.73 -11.45 9.09
N ARG A 477 -15.57 -12.67 8.65
CA ARG A 477 -14.29 -13.36 8.44
C ARG A 477 -14.34 -14.08 7.09
N TYR A 478 -13.39 -13.78 6.22
CA TYR A 478 -13.28 -14.43 4.92
C TYR A 478 -11.82 -14.79 4.63
N LEU A 479 -11.55 -16.08 4.54
CA LEU A 479 -10.21 -16.63 4.35
C LEU A 479 -9.97 -16.90 2.86
N ASN A 480 -9.96 -15.85 2.05
CA ASN A 480 -9.52 -15.89 0.67
C ASN A 480 -9.15 -14.49 0.18
N TYR A 481 -8.62 -14.38 -1.03
CA TYR A 481 -8.15 -13.12 -1.62
C TYR A 481 -9.30 -12.19 -1.95
N SER A 482 -9.11 -10.91 -1.62
CA SER A 482 -10.17 -9.91 -1.72
C SER A 482 -9.61 -8.49 -1.65
N PHE A 483 -10.47 -7.52 -1.97
CA PHE A 483 -10.22 -6.10 -1.79
C PHE A 483 -11.46 -5.39 -1.27
N LEU A 484 -11.28 -4.15 -0.81
CA LEU A 484 -12.35 -3.30 -0.33
C LEU A 484 -12.78 -2.30 -1.42
N ARG A 485 -14.08 -2.14 -1.61
CA ARG A 485 -14.69 -1.06 -2.39
C ARG A 485 -15.48 -0.15 -1.46
N VAL A 486 -15.31 1.16 -1.60
CA VAL A 486 -16.05 2.16 -0.82
C VAL A 486 -16.68 3.18 -1.76
N ASP A 487 -18.00 3.21 -1.79
CA ASP A 487 -18.79 4.18 -2.55
C ASP A 487 -19.20 5.34 -1.62
N VAL A 488 -18.75 6.53 -1.95
CA VAL A 488 -19.06 7.76 -1.20
C VAL A 488 -20.21 8.48 -1.88
N THR A 489 -21.29 8.69 -1.13
CA THR A 489 -22.46 9.43 -1.63
C THR A 489 -22.71 10.67 -0.75
N PRO A 490 -22.26 11.86 -1.19
CA PRO A 490 -22.55 13.11 -0.52
C PRO A 490 -24.04 13.45 -0.52
N ALA A 491 -24.46 14.16 0.51
CA ALA A 491 -25.83 14.66 0.61
C ALA A 491 -25.86 16.17 0.89
N PRO A 492 -26.98 16.85 0.64
CA PRO A 492 -27.19 18.22 1.08
C PRO A 492 -27.06 18.35 2.61
N LYS A 493 -26.64 19.52 3.07
CA LYS A 493 -26.45 19.82 4.49
C LYS A 493 -27.65 19.35 5.35
N GLY A 494 -27.32 18.66 6.43
CA GLY A 494 -28.31 18.13 7.39
C GLY A 494 -28.99 16.82 6.96
N ARG A 495 -28.81 16.36 5.71
CA ARG A 495 -29.27 15.05 5.24
C ARG A 495 -28.19 13.99 5.49
N GLN A 496 -28.57 12.73 5.38
CA GLN A 496 -27.63 11.61 5.56
C GLN A 496 -26.71 11.49 4.35
N THR A 497 -25.41 11.61 4.58
CA THR A 497 -24.33 11.27 3.64
C THR A 497 -23.80 9.89 4.01
N THR A 498 -23.35 9.09 3.05
CA THR A 498 -23.02 7.68 3.27
C THR A 498 -21.68 7.27 2.66
N LEU A 499 -20.97 6.38 3.36
CA LEU A 499 -19.97 5.47 2.80
C LEU A 499 -20.61 4.08 2.73
N LYS A 500 -20.82 3.54 1.54
CA LYS A 500 -21.18 2.14 1.37
C LYS A 500 -19.91 1.32 1.15
N VAL A 501 -19.59 0.47 2.10
CA VAL A 501 -18.38 -0.36 2.11
C VAL A 501 -18.75 -1.75 1.66
N SER A 502 -17.97 -2.34 0.77
CA SER A 502 -18.15 -3.72 0.29
C SER A 502 -16.81 -4.44 0.23
N GLY A 503 -16.74 -5.65 0.80
CA GLY A 503 -15.68 -6.60 0.56
C GLY A 503 -15.96 -7.36 -0.74
N ILE A 504 -14.99 -7.44 -1.64
CA ILE A 504 -15.11 -8.10 -2.94
C ILE A 504 -14.02 -9.16 -3.03
N ALA A 505 -14.40 -10.42 -3.24
CA ALA A 505 -13.49 -11.53 -3.49
C ALA A 505 -12.79 -11.39 -4.84
N GLU A 506 -11.63 -12.04 -5.03
CA GLU A 506 -10.93 -12.11 -6.32
C GLU A 506 -11.73 -12.80 -7.43
N THR A 507 -12.82 -13.48 -7.09
CA THR A 507 -13.82 -14.03 -8.05
C THR A 507 -14.76 -12.97 -8.58
N GLY A 508 -14.80 -11.78 -7.96
CA GLY A 508 -15.75 -10.71 -8.23
C GLY A 508 -17.02 -10.77 -7.37
N ASP A 509 -17.17 -11.80 -6.53
CA ASP A 509 -18.30 -11.95 -5.62
C ASP A 509 -18.20 -10.98 -4.44
N ARG A 510 -19.35 -10.48 -3.99
CA ARG A 510 -19.41 -9.68 -2.77
C ARG A 510 -19.44 -10.61 -1.55
N ILE A 511 -18.53 -10.40 -0.60
CA ILE A 511 -18.38 -11.19 0.62
C ILE A 511 -18.90 -10.46 1.86
N ASP A 512 -18.99 -9.13 1.79
CA ASP A 512 -19.49 -8.28 2.87
C ASP A 512 -20.03 -6.97 2.31
N HIS A 513 -20.98 -6.35 3.02
CA HIS A 513 -21.33 -4.95 2.81
C HIS A 513 -21.97 -4.35 4.06
N PHE A 514 -21.72 -3.06 4.26
CA PHE A 514 -22.35 -2.25 5.29
C PHE A 514 -22.31 -0.77 4.88
N THR A 515 -23.00 0.04 5.65
CA THR A 515 -23.05 1.49 5.42
C THR A 515 -22.54 2.22 6.66
N VAL A 516 -21.72 3.23 6.46
CA VAL A 516 -21.42 4.24 7.47
C VAL A 516 -22.18 5.50 7.10
N SER A 517 -22.96 6.02 8.03
CA SER A 517 -23.85 7.16 7.80
C SER A 517 -23.62 8.28 8.79
N ARG A 518 -23.67 9.51 8.29
CA ARG A 518 -23.52 10.74 9.08
C ARG A 518 -24.41 11.84 8.52
N LYS A 519 -24.70 12.87 9.34
CA LYS A 519 -25.30 14.10 8.83
C LYS A 519 -24.26 14.91 8.05
N ALA A 520 -24.60 15.31 6.82
CA ALA A 520 -23.78 16.19 6.00
C ALA A 520 -23.66 17.58 6.65
N LYS A 521 -22.44 18.14 6.61
CA LYS A 521 -22.10 19.46 7.16
C LYS A 521 -22.46 20.61 6.22
#